data_05af41999ffc3ff3ede2985c75d2981f
#
_entry.id   05af41999ffc3ff3ede2985c75d2981f
#
_cell.length_a   1.000
_cell.length_b   1.000
_cell.length_c   1.000
_cell.angle_alpha   90.00
_cell.angle_beta   90.00
_cell.angle_gamma   90.00
#
_symmetry.space_group_name_H-M   'P 1'
#
loop_
_entity.id
_entity.type
_entity.pdbx_description
1 polymer ?
#
loop_
_entity_poly.entity_id
_entity_poly.type
_entity_poly.pdbx_seq_one_letter_code
_entity_poly.pdbx_strand_id
1 'polypeptide(L)'
;MREKVDPYLRPIYDALYDLMDARIVERALQTTEIEIAPLAFMRGRTLANAAVILDEAQNTTAMQMKMLLTRLGENSRLVVTGDPTQVDLPPGQTSGLADAVKLLEGIEGIAHVTFSAADVVRHELVARIVEAYDRAAAAKRGPG
;
A
#
# COMPACT_ATOMS: atom_id res chain seq x y z
N MET A 1 16.45 21.05 11.62
CA MET A 1 14.99 21.06 11.68
C MET A 1 14.51 19.70 11.19
N ARG A 2 14.00 18.84 12.06
CA ARG A 2 13.31 17.62 11.61
C ARG A 2 12.01 18.09 10.98
N GLU A 3 11.89 18.03 9.67
CA GLU A 3 10.61 18.19 8.98
C GLU A 3 9.61 17.25 9.66
N LYS A 4 8.44 17.77 9.96
CA LYS A 4 7.32 16.96 10.45
C LYS A 4 6.94 16.02 9.32
N VAL A 5 7.42 14.78 9.39
CA VAL A 5 7.02 13.72 8.47
C VAL A 5 5.53 13.49 8.63
N ASP A 6 4.80 13.50 7.52
CA ASP A 6 3.39 13.14 7.49
C ASP A 6 3.21 11.79 8.20
N PRO A 7 2.32 11.68 9.20
CA PRO A 7 2.10 10.43 9.94
C PRO A 7 1.80 9.22 9.06
N TYR A 8 1.18 9.42 7.90
CA TYR A 8 0.88 8.35 6.93
C TYR A 8 2.13 7.81 6.22
N LEU A 9 3.20 8.61 6.14
CA LEU A 9 4.46 8.20 5.54
C LEU A 9 5.44 7.56 6.52
N ARG A 10 5.19 7.72 7.81
CA ARG A 10 6.10 7.24 8.87
C ARG A 10 6.38 5.74 8.81
N PRO A 11 5.42 4.85 8.58
CA PRO A 11 5.69 3.42 8.48
C PRO A 11 6.67 3.07 7.35
N ILE A 12 6.67 3.82 6.25
CA ILE A 12 7.60 3.62 5.13
C ILE A 12 9.01 4.01 5.55
N TYR A 13 9.18 5.15 6.22
CA TYR A 13 10.48 5.57 6.76
C TYR A 13 11.01 4.56 7.78
N ASP A 14 10.17 4.10 8.70
CA ASP A 14 10.54 3.12 9.71
C ASP A 14 11.03 1.81 9.05
N ALA A 15 10.34 1.33 8.03
CA ALA A 15 10.75 0.15 7.27
C ALA A 15 12.10 0.34 6.57
N LEU A 16 12.36 1.50 5.98
CA LEU A 16 13.65 1.78 5.35
C LEU A 16 14.79 1.76 6.37
N TYR A 17 14.60 2.38 7.54
CA TYR A 17 15.60 2.40 8.59
C TYR A 17 15.82 1.04 9.26
N ASP A 18 14.80 0.18 9.27
CA ASP A 18 14.94 -1.20 9.76
C ASP A 18 15.70 -2.11 8.78
N LEU A 19 15.56 -1.86 7.48
CA LEU A 19 16.11 -2.71 6.42
C LEU A 19 17.49 -2.26 5.92
N MET A 20 17.84 -0.99 6.10
CA MET A 20 19.05 -0.38 5.54
C MET A 20 19.75 0.47 6.58
N ASP A 21 21.07 0.64 6.42
CA ASP A 21 21.85 1.57 7.23
C ASP A 21 21.29 3.00 7.13
N ALA A 22 21.17 3.68 8.27
CA ALA A 22 20.57 5.01 8.34
C ALA A 22 21.27 6.04 7.44
N ARG A 23 22.59 5.96 7.29
CA ARG A 23 23.37 6.87 6.42
C ARG A 23 23.05 6.65 4.96
N ILE A 24 22.83 5.38 4.57
CA ILE A 24 22.44 5.02 3.19
C ILE A 24 21.06 5.59 2.91
N VAL A 25 20.10 5.41 3.81
CA VAL A 25 18.74 5.94 3.66
C VAL A 25 18.76 7.46 3.56
N GLU A 26 19.44 8.14 4.48
CA GLU A 26 19.55 9.61 4.47
C GLU A 26 20.15 10.14 3.17
N ARG A 27 21.23 9.51 2.70
CA ARG A 27 21.86 9.88 1.42
C ARG A 27 20.90 9.67 0.26
N ALA A 28 20.25 8.52 0.18
CA ALA A 28 19.34 8.19 -0.90
C ALA A 28 18.13 9.14 -0.97
N LEU A 29 17.61 9.56 0.18
CA LEU A 29 16.55 10.57 0.26
C LEU A 29 17.04 11.96 -0.15
N GLN A 30 18.25 12.35 0.23
CA GLN A 30 18.83 13.63 -0.14
C GLN A 30 19.15 13.74 -1.64
N THR A 31 19.60 12.65 -2.24
CA THR A 31 19.93 12.57 -3.67
C THR A 31 18.73 12.25 -4.56
N THR A 32 17.54 12.08 -3.97
CA THR A 32 16.33 11.64 -4.66
C THR A 32 16.43 10.27 -5.35
N GLU A 33 17.40 9.46 -4.93
CA GLU A 33 17.45 8.03 -5.31
C GLU A 33 16.26 7.27 -4.72
N ILE A 34 15.83 7.66 -3.50
CA ILE A 34 14.56 7.27 -2.91
C ILE A 34 13.70 8.53 -2.78
N GLU A 35 12.50 8.49 -3.32
CA GLU A 35 11.49 9.53 -3.16
C GLU A 35 10.25 8.94 -2.46
N ILE A 36 9.80 9.59 -1.40
CA ILE A 36 8.57 9.24 -0.69
C ILE A 36 7.64 10.43 -0.82
N ALA A 37 6.48 10.21 -1.44
CA ALA A 37 5.55 11.27 -1.74
C ALA A 37 4.09 10.80 -1.68
N PRO A 38 3.16 11.69 -1.33
CA PRO A 38 1.74 11.43 -1.47
C PRO A 38 1.35 11.14 -2.92
N LEU A 39 0.37 10.28 -3.10
CA LEU A 39 -0.11 9.83 -4.41
C LEU A 39 -0.48 11.00 -5.35
N ALA A 40 -1.05 12.06 -4.81
CA ALA A 40 -1.47 13.24 -5.59
C ALA A 40 -0.32 13.91 -6.35
N PHE A 41 0.93 13.82 -5.86
CA PHE A 41 2.10 14.38 -6.52
C PHE A 41 2.57 13.62 -7.76
N MET A 42 1.99 12.45 -8.01
CA MET A 42 2.34 11.63 -9.18
C MET A 42 1.61 12.07 -10.45
N ARG A 43 0.57 12.89 -10.32
CA ARG A 43 -0.21 13.36 -11.46
C ARG A 43 0.67 14.11 -12.46
N GLY A 44 0.54 13.77 -13.75
CA GLY A 44 1.28 14.40 -14.83
C GLY A 44 2.74 13.96 -14.97
N ARG A 45 3.22 13.09 -14.10
CA ARG A 45 4.58 12.54 -14.18
C ARG A 45 4.61 11.26 -15.03
N THR A 46 5.76 10.95 -15.60
CA THR A 46 6.09 9.65 -16.14
C THR A 46 7.20 9.04 -15.28
N LEU A 47 6.94 7.90 -14.68
CA LEU A 47 7.87 7.23 -13.78
C LEU A 47 8.68 6.21 -14.58
N ALA A 48 9.84 6.61 -15.07
CA ALA A 48 10.74 5.79 -15.84
C ALA A 48 11.98 5.38 -15.03
N ASN A 49 12.55 4.22 -15.33
CA ASN A 49 13.73 3.68 -14.65
C ASN A 49 13.55 3.62 -13.12
N ALA A 50 12.37 3.25 -12.68
CA ALA A 50 11.98 3.30 -11.28
C ALA A 50 11.32 2.01 -10.80
N ALA A 51 11.57 1.67 -9.54
CA ALA A 51 10.74 0.75 -8.77
C ALA A 51 9.77 1.58 -7.93
N VAL A 52 8.48 1.42 -8.17
CA VAL A 52 7.42 2.19 -7.53
C VAL A 52 6.62 1.27 -6.63
N ILE A 53 6.39 1.69 -5.40
CA ILE A 53 5.55 0.97 -4.44
C ILE A 53 4.40 1.89 -4.01
N LEU A 54 3.17 1.45 -4.23
CA LEU A 54 1.98 2.05 -3.66
C LEU A 54 1.50 1.17 -2.50
N ASP A 55 1.60 1.67 -1.29
CA ASP A 55 1.11 1.00 -0.09
C ASP A 55 -0.28 1.49 0.31
N GLU A 56 -1.01 0.68 1.09
CA GLU A 56 -2.38 0.98 1.54
C GLU A 56 -3.36 1.32 0.40
N ALA A 57 -3.21 0.65 -0.73
CA ALA A 57 -3.93 0.95 -1.96
C ALA A 57 -5.45 0.73 -1.88
N GLN A 58 -5.95 -0.01 -0.89
CA GLN A 58 -7.39 -0.17 -0.65
C GLN A 58 -8.08 1.17 -0.37
N ASN A 59 -7.33 2.17 0.11
CA ASN A 59 -7.85 3.50 0.41
C ASN A 59 -7.78 4.48 -0.77
N THR A 60 -7.35 4.03 -1.94
CA THR A 60 -7.43 4.83 -3.17
C THR A 60 -8.82 4.74 -3.79
N THR A 61 -9.22 5.82 -4.46
CA THR A 61 -10.38 5.76 -5.36
C THR A 61 -10.00 5.11 -6.69
N ALA A 62 -10.98 4.68 -7.47
CA ALA A 62 -10.74 4.15 -8.81
C ALA A 62 -10.00 5.16 -9.71
N MET A 63 -10.31 6.43 -9.59
CA MET A 63 -9.66 7.51 -10.34
C MET A 63 -8.18 7.67 -9.95
N GLN A 64 -7.87 7.63 -8.65
CA GLN A 64 -6.50 7.72 -8.15
C GLN A 64 -5.67 6.51 -8.57
N MET A 65 -6.24 5.30 -8.51
CA MET A 65 -5.57 4.09 -8.94
C MET A 65 -5.26 4.14 -10.45
N LYS A 66 -6.23 4.48 -11.27
CA LYS A 66 -6.03 4.65 -12.71
C LYS A 66 -4.96 5.71 -13.01
N MET A 67 -5.00 6.81 -12.30
CA MET A 67 -4.01 7.88 -12.45
C MET A 67 -2.60 7.35 -12.20
N LEU A 68 -2.37 6.62 -11.11
CA LEU A 68 -1.04 6.08 -10.81
C LEU A 68 -0.60 5.01 -11.81
N LEU A 69 -1.45 4.04 -12.10
CA LEU A 69 -1.11 2.93 -13.00
C LEU A 69 -0.70 3.42 -14.38
N THR A 70 -1.25 4.53 -14.81
CA THR A 70 -0.92 5.14 -16.11
C THR A 70 0.31 6.05 -16.07
N ARG A 71 0.98 6.18 -14.93
CA ARG A 71 2.27 6.89 -14.81
C ARG A 71 3.47 6.02 -15.13
N LEU A 72 3.29 4.70 -15.20
CA LEU A 72 4.37 3.76 -15.45
C LEU A 72 5.05 4.05 -16.79
N GLY A 73 6.35 4.32 -16.72
CA GLY A 73 7.19 4.58 -17.88
C GLY A 73 8.12 3.40 -18.21
N GLU A 74 9.04 3.63 -19.14
CA GLU A 74 10.00 2.61 -19.56
C GLU A 74 10.90 2.15 -18.42
N ASN A 75 11.23 0.85 -18.45
CA ASN A 75 12.14 0.23 -17.49
C ASN A 75 11.72 0.43 -16.03
N SER A 76 10.41 0.41 -15.78
CA SER A 76 9.86 0.59 -14.45
C SER A 76 8.99 -0.59 -14.04
N ARG A 77 8.91 -0.79 -12.74
CA ARG A 77 8.05 -1.78 -12.11
C ARG A 77 7.23 -1.12 -11.03
N LEU A 78 5.94 -1.43 -11.01
CA LEU A 78 5.01 -0.95 -9.99
C LEU A 78 4.51 -2.12 -9.16
N VAL A 79 4.64 -2.00 -7.85
CA VAL A 79 4.07 -2.92 -6.87
C VAL A 79 2.97 -2.19 -6.12
N VAL A 80 1.79 -2.78 -6.09
CA VAL A 80 0.63 -2.26 -5.37
C VAL A 80 0.29 -3.23 -4.25
N THR A 81 0.27 -2.73 -3.02
CA THR A 81 -0.06 -3.51 -1.83
C THR A 81 -1.28 -2.94 -1.13
N GLY A 82 -2.08 -3.79 -0.52
CA GLY A 82 -3.24 -3.36 0.24
C GLY A 82 -4.04 -4.52 0.81
N ASP A 83 -4.87 -4.20 1.76
CA ASP A 83 -5.81 -5.13 2.40
C ASP A 83 -7.24 -4.71 2.09
N PRO A 84 -7.99 -5.45 1.26
CA PRO A 84 -9.35 -5.09 0.89
C PRO A 84 -10.34 -5.13 2.06
N THR A 85 -9.96 -5.69 3.20
CA THR A 85 -10.78 -5.72 4.42
C THR A 85 -10.65 -4.45 5.27
N GLN A 86 -9.61 -3.63 5.02
CA GLN A 86 -9.28 -2.43 5.80
C GLN A 86 -9.58 -1.12 5.04
N VAL A 87 -10.66 -1.08 4.29
CA VAL A 87 -11.06 0.10 3.52
C VAL A 87 -11.58 1.19 4.44
N ASP A 88 -10.95 2.37 4.38
CA ASP A 88 -11.31 3.57 5.13
C ASP A 88 -11.69 4.72 4.16
N LEU A 89 -12.55 4.42 3.21
CA LEU A 89 -13.11 5.40 2.28
C LEU A 89 -14.48 5.88 2.76
N PRO A 90 -14.89 7.11 2.40
CA PRO A 90 -16.25 7.57 2.65
C PRO A 90 -17.31 6.62 2.10
N PRO A 91 -18.48 6.52 2.72
CA PRO A 91 -19.57 5.71 2.22
C PRO A 91 -19.90 6.00 0.76
N GLY A 92 -20.11 4.95 -0.04
CA GLY A 92 -20.43 5.05 -1.46
C GLY A 92 -19.23 5.14 -2.41
N GLN A 93 -18.01 5.21 -1.89
CA GLN A 93 -16.81 5.13 -2.71
C GLN A 93 -16.28 3.69 -2.79
N THR A 94 -16.00 3.23 -4.00
CA THR A 94 -15.40 1.91 -4.25
C THR A 94 -13.88 2.00 -4.14
N SER A 95 -13.28 1.02 -3.48
CA SER A 95 -11.82 0.90 -3.41
C SER A 95 -11.22 0.74 -4.79
N GLY A 96 -10.25 1.60 -5.11
CA GLY A 96 -9.50 1.53 -6.36
C GLY A 96 -8.72 0.22 -6.51
N LEU A 97 -8.24 -0.36 -5.40
CA LEU A 97 -7.59 -1.67 -5.42
C LEU A 97 -8.56 -2.78 -5.84
N ALA A 98 -9.73 -2.83 -5.22
CA ALA A 98 -10.74 -3.85 -5.54
C ALA A 98 -11.21 -3.75 -6.99
N ASP A 99 -11.37 -2.54 -7.51
CA ASP A 99 -11.72 -2.28 -8.90
C ASP A 99 -10.60 -2.70 -9.85
N ALA A 100 -9.35 -2.32 -9.57
CA ALA A 100 -8.20 -2.67 -10.39
C ALA A 100 -7.97 -4.18 -10.48
N VAL A 101 -8.11 -4.91 -9.38
CA VAL A 101 -7.97 -6.38 -9.36
C VAL A 101 -8.93 -7.03 -10.35
N LYS A 102 -10.18 -6.55 -10.44
CA LYS A 102 -11.19 -7.07 -11.37
C LYS A 102 -10.90 -6.68 -12.81
N LEU A 103 -10.61 -5.39 -13.04
CA LEU A 103 -10.45 -4.85 -14.39
C LEU A 103 -9.17 -5.29 -15.08
N LEU A 104 -8.12 -5.55 -14.32
CA LEU A 104 -6.79 -5.86 -14.87
C LEU A 104 -6.47 -7.35 -14.86
N GLU A 105 -7.43 -8.18 -14.52
CA GLU A 105 -7.27 -9.63 -14.58
C GLU A 105 -6.97 -10.10 -16.01
N GLY A 106 -5.98 -10.97 -16.15
CA GLY A 106 -5.60 -11.55 -17.44
C GLY A 106 -4.80 -10.64 -18.37
N ILE A 107 -4.46 -9.43 -17.96
CA ILE A 107 -3.60 -8.55 -18.77
C ILE A 107 -2.15 -9.03 -18.65
N GLU A 108 -1.51 -9.27 -19.80
CA GLU A 108 -0.10 -9.62 -19.84
C GLU A 108 0.75 -8.52 -19.22
N GLY A 109 1.73 -8.91 -18.38
CA GLY A 109 2.57 -7.99 -17.65
C GLY A 109 2.02 -7.57 -16.28
N ILE A 110 0.82 -8.01 -15.92
CA ILE A 110 0.21 -7.78 -14.59
C ILE A 110 0.01 -9.12 -13.89
N ALA A 111 0.49 -9.22 -12.66
CA ALA A 111 0.31 -10.38 -11.81
C ALA A 111 -0.43 -10.00 -10.53
N HIS A 112 -1.28 -10.90 -10.05
CA HIS A 112 -1.97 -10.78 -8.78
C HIS A 112 -1.48 -11.86 -7.81
N VAL A 113 -1.16 -11.44 -6.59
CA VAL A 113 -0.80 -12.33 -5.49
C VAL A 113 -1.74 -12.05 -4.32
N THR A 114 -2.42 -13.07 -3.83
CA THR A 114 -3.32 -12.96 -2.69
C THR A 114 -2.73 -13.70 -1.52
N PHE A 115 -2.62 -13.02 -0.38
CA PHE A 115 -2.23 -13.62 0.87
C PHE A 115 -3.45 -14.06 1.68
N SER A 116 -3.31 -15.18 2.37
CA SER A 116 -4.30 -15.69 3.32
C SER A 116 -3.87 -15.41 4.77
N ALA A 117 -4.75 -15.70 5.71
CA ALA A 117 -4.42 -15.60 7.13
C ALA A 117 -3.19 -16.45 7.54
N ALA A 118 -2.94 -17.56 6.83
CA ALA A 118 -1.78 -18.43 7.06
C ALA A 118 -0.44 -17.78 6.67
N ASP A 119 -0.47 -16.79 5.80
CA ASP A 119 0.74 -16.06 5.32
C ASP A 119 1.13 -14.91 6.26
N VAL A 120 0.25 -14.56 7.19
CA VAL A 120 0.47 -13.43 8.08
C VAL A 120 1.48 -13.79 9.16
N VAL A 121 2.60 -13.06 9.18
CA VAL A 121 3.62 -13.17 10.24
C VAL A 121 3.34 -12.08 11.28
N ARG A 122 3.03 -12.51 12.52
CA ARG A 122 2.82 -11.60 13.64
C ARG A 122 3.31 -12.22 14.94
N HIS A 123 3.55 -11.35 15.92
CA HIS A 123 3.83 -11.80 17.28
C HIS A 123 2.66 -12.68 17.79
N GLU A 124 2.98 -13.79 18.45
CA GLU A 124 1.99 -14.77 18.93
C GLU A 124 0.87 -14.14 19.77
N LEU A 125 1.24 -13.21 20.67
CA LEU A 125 0.26 -12.50 21.48
C LEU A 125 -0.69 -11.63 20.64
N VAL A 126 -0.16 -10.97 19.60
CA VAL A 126 -0.97 -10.15 18.70
C VAL A 126 -1.95 -11.02 17.91
N ALA A 127 -1.54 -12.19 17.47
CA ALA A 127 -2.45 -13.15 16.82
C ALA A 127 -3.62 -13.54 17.74
N ARG A 128 -3.35 -13.84 19.01
CA ARG A 128 -4.38 -14.15 20.01
C ARG A 128 -5.32 -12.98 20.29
N ILE A 129 -4.79 -11.75 20.30
CA ILE A 129 -5.60 -10.55 20.47
C ILE A 129 -6.57 -10.39 19.30
N VAL A 130 -6.08 -10.50 18.06
CA VAL A 130 -6.91 -10.39 16.85
C VAL A 130 -8.00 -11.45 16.85
N GLU A 131 -7.67 -12.71 17.13
CA GLU A 131 -8.67 -13.80 17.23
C GLU A 131 -9.76 -13.53 18.27
N ALA A 132 -9.41 -12.92 19.39
CA ALA A 132 -10.38 -12.57 20.43
C ALA A 132 -11.37 -11.49 19.95
N TYR A 133 -10.87 -10.45 19.26
CA TYR A 133 -11.72 -9.43 18.68
C TYR A 133 -12.61 -9.96 17.55
N ASP A 134 -12.07 -10.81 16.68
CA ASP A 134 -12.82 -11.41 15.58
C ASP A 134 -13.96 -12.30 16.10
N ARG A 135 -13.73 -13.10 17.14
CA ARG A 135 -14.77 -13.88 17.82
C ARG A 135 -15.86 -13.01 18.42
N ALA A 136 -15.48 -11.91 19.07
CA ALA A 136 -16.46 -10.96 19.64
C ALA A 136 -17.29 -10.28 18.56
N ALA A 137 -16.71 -9.93 17.44
CA ALA A 137 -17.40 -9.34 16.30
C ALA A 137 -18.37 -10.32 15.64
N ALA A 138 -17.97 -11.59 15.48
CA ALA A 138 -18.82 -12.64 14.96
C ALA A 138 -20.03 -12.92 15.87
N ALA A 139 -19.84 -12.92 17.20
CA ALA A 139 -20.93 -13.09 18.17
C ALA A 139 -21.97 -11.97 18.12
N LYS A 140 -21.54 -10.74 17.81
CA LYS A 140 -22.45 -9.59 17.67
C LYS A 140 -23.28 -9.61 16.39
N ARG A 141 -22.83 -10.33 15.36
CA ARG A 141 -23.56 -10.43 14.08
C ARG A 141 -24.69 -11.44 14.11
N GLY A 142 -24.81 -12.32 15.14
CA GLY A 142 -25.88 -13.28 15.34
C GLY A 142 -26.10 -14.26 14.17
N PRO A 143 -26.76 -15.41 14.38
CA PRO A 143 -27.26 -16.19 13.26
C PRO A 143 -28.40 -15.41 12.61
N GLY A 144 -28.21 -15.00 11.32
CA GLY A 144 -29.27 -14.47 10.49
C GLY A 144 -30.29 -15.52 10.11
#